data_d242b64c7a96be9b3c39d9ae1d54f9bf
#
_entry.id   d242b64c7a96be9b3c39d9ae1d54f9bf
#
_cell.length_a   1.000
_cell.length_b   1.000
_cell.length_c   1.000
_cell.angle_alpha   90.00
_cell.angle_beta   90.00
_cell.angle_gamma   90.00
#
_symmetry.space_group_name_H-M   'P 1'
#
loop_
_entity.id
_entity.type
_entity.pdbx_description
1 polymer ?
#
loop_
_entity_poly.entity_id
_entity_poly.type
_entity_poly.pdbx_seq_one_letter_code
_entity_poly.pdbx_strand_id
1 'polypeptide(L)'
;MGQNKKERVQRPRRPKPVSVGPVSSDPMPGWLKTDKALAAGESFFRPLDWLAFGITTLVTLLGYGLTISPDLTLEDCGELAVGSMYAGVPHPPGYPVWTLYTWLFTKLVPISNIAFRVALSSAFAAALSSGLLALLTCRASARIIEGMEWLGGMDERLAKRVTLVGGCVAGLMLGFSGFMWSQAVIVEVYTLSVLSLMGVLCCLYRWTQDTARMRYLYWTFFWFGICLCNHQTLIVAAMGIETVILFAHPRLGRNFFTVNALVYLLVLV
;
A
#
# COMPACT_ATOMS: atom_id res chain seq x y z
N MET A 1 -75.33 19.77 -26.88
CA MET A 1 -74.84 18.55 -26.21
C MET A 1 -73.46 18.20 -26.86
N GLY A 2 -72.38 18.68 -26.30
CA GLY A 2 -71.04 18.50 -26.85
C GLY A 2 -70.24 17.59 -25.89
N GLN A 3 -69.81 16.43 -26.37
CA GLN A 3 -68.99 15.49 -25.61
C GLN A 3 -67.50 15.90 -25.72
N ASN A 4 -66.95 16.26 -24.60
CA ASN A 4 -65.52 16.62 -24.46
C ASN A 4 -64.66 15.33 -24.32
N LYS A 5 -64.01 14.90 -25.42
CA LYS A 5 -63.05 13.80 -25.43
C LYS A 5 -61.75 14.27 -24.83
N LYS A 6 -61.44 13.88 -23.58
CA LYS A 6 -60.12 14.08 -22.97
C LYS A 6 -59.09 13.17 -23.66
N GLU A 7 -58.18 13.75 -24.45
CA GLU A 7 -56.98 13.06 -24.93
C GLU A 7 -56.06 12.66 -23.77
N ARG A 8 -55.84 11.37 -23.63
CA ARG A 8 -54.92 10.78 -22.67
C ARG A 8 -53.51 10.94 -23.20
N VAL A 9 -52.72 11.91 -22.70
CA VAL A 9 -51.31 12.05 -22.98
C VAL A 9 -50.57 10.79 -22.47
N GLN A 10 -50.08 9.98 -23.38
CA GLN A 10 -49.24 8.82 -23.05
C GLN A 10 -47.86 9.32 -22.61
N ARG A 11 -47.49 9.09 -21.33
CA ARG A 11 -46.13 9.33 -20.84
C ARG A 11 -45.12 8.42 -21.56
N PRO A 12 -43.96 8.95 -22.00
CA PRO A 12 -42.94 8.13 -22.64
C PRO A 12 -42.49 7.01 -21.70
N ARG A 13 -42.46 5.78 -22.21
CA ARG A 13 -41.96 4.61 -21.47
C ARG A 13 -40.45 4.82 -21.13
N ARG A 14 -40.10 4.67 -19.85
CA ARG A 14 -38.72 4.63 -19.42
C ARG A 14 -37.97 3.54 -20.22
N PRO A 15 -36.78 3.82 -20.75
CA PRO A 15 -35.98 2.78 -21.40
C PRO A 15 -35.69 1.66 -20.42
N LYS A 16 -35.85 0.42 -20.88
CA LYS A 16 -35.51 -0.77 -20.09
C LYS A 16 -34.04 -0.73 -19.75
N PRO A 17 -33.61 -1.08 -18.49
CA PRO A 17 -32.22 -1.19 -18.16
C PRO A 17 -31.55 -2.20 -19.11
N VAL A 18 -30.44 -1.76 -19.74
CA VAL A 18 -29.62 -2.62 -20.59
C VAL A 18 -29.11 -3.75 -19.69
N SER A 19 -29.56 -4.96 -19.95
CA SER A 19 -29.02 -6.16 -19.32
C SER A 19 -27.58 -6.32 -19.86
N VAL A 20 -26.59 -5.98 -19.05
CA VAL A 20 -25.20 -6.34 -19.31
C VAL A 20 -25.13 -7.85 -19.21
N GLY A 21 -24.98 -8.53 -20.34
CA GLY A 21 -24.81 -9.97 -20.40
C GLY A 21 -23.62 -10.43 -19.53
N PRO A 22 -23.57 -11.71 -19.15
CA PRO A 22 -22.48 -12.23 -18.33
C PRO A 22 -21.15 -11.94 -19.03
N VAL A 23 -20.23 -11.29 -18.29
CA VAL A 23 -18.86 -11.03 -18.72
C VAL A 23 -18.24 -12.35 -19.14
N SER A 24 -17.73 -12.45 -20.37
CA SER A 24 -17.01 -13.63 -20.87
C SER A 24 -15.94 -14.00 -19.86
N SER A 25 -16.00 -15.24 -19.39
CA SER A 25 -15.02 -15.82 -18.48
C SER A 25 -13.76 -16.19 -19.27
N ASP A 26 -12.92 -15.22 -19.63
CA ASP A 26 -11.53 -15.55 -19.93
C ASP A 26 -10.91 -16.17 -18.66
N PRO A 27 -10.17 -17.27 -18.81
CA PRO A 27 -9.61 -17.97 -17.66
C PRO A 27 -8.61 -17.05 -16.96
N MET A 28 -9.06 -16.39 -15.89
CA MET A 28 -8.15 -15.60 -15.04
C MET A 28 -7.05 -16.53 -14.50
N PRO A 29 -5.79 -16.08 -14.49
CA PRO A 29 -4.70 -16.83 -13.89
C PRO A 29 -5.09 -17.31 -12.49
N GLY A 30 -4.72 -18.56 -12.13
CA GLY A 30 -5.18 -19.19 -10.89
C GLY A 30 -4.95 -18.37 -9.61
N TRP A 31 -3.89 -17.53 -9.60
CA TRP A 31 -3.56 -16.61 -8.52
C TRP A 31 -4.47 -15.37 -8.42
N LEU A 32 -5.29 -15.09 -9.46
CA LEU A 32 -6.30 -14.04 -9.48
C LEU A 32 -7.74 -14.57 -9.20
N LYS A 33 -7.91 -15.88 -8.99
CA LYS A 33 -9.23 -16.43 -8.64
C LYS A 33 -9.68 -15.85 -7.31
N THR A 34 -10.93 -15.41 -7.25
CA THR A 34 -11.57 -14.88 -6.04
C THR A 34 -11.37 -15.83 -4.86
N ASP A 35 -10.90 -15.31 -3.76
CA ASP A 35 -10.61 -16.07 -2.55
C ASP A 35 -11.90 -16.69 -2.00
N LYS A 36 -11.97 -18.02 -1.92
CA LYS A 36 -13.12 -18.74 -1.34
C LYS A 36 -13.36 -18.35 0.12
N ALA A 37 -12.28 -18.07 0.88
CA ALA A 37 -12.36 -17.61 2.26
C ALA A 37 -13.02 -16.23 2.37
N LEU A 38 -12.80 -15.34 1.40
CA LEU A 38 -13.47 -14.03 1.35
C LEU A 38 -14.96 -14.15 1.04
N ALA A 39 -15.37 -15.13 0.25
CA ALA A 39 -16.78 -15.44 0.02
C ALA A 39 -17.45 -15.96 1.29
N ALA A 40 -16.69 -16.61 2.18
CA ALA A 40 -17.16 -17.08 3.51
C ALA A 40 -17.15 -15.99 4.59
N GLY A 41 -16.75 -14.75 4.29
CA GLY A 41 -16.70 -13.66 5.26
C GLY A 41 -15.45 -13.64 6.16
N GLU A 42 -14.44 -14.44 5.86
CA GLU A 42 -13.18 -14.47 6.61
C GLU A 42 -12.32 -13.23 6.37
N SER A 43 -11.43 -12.96 7.33
CA SER A 43 -10.44 -11.88 7.19
C SER A 43 -9.44 -12.20 6.09
N PHE A 44 -9.14 -11.23 5.24
CA PHE A 44 -8.17 -11.39 4.15
C PHE A 44 -6.77 -11.75 4.65
N PHE A 45 -6.27 -10.97 5.61
CA PHE A 45 -5.04 -11.30 6.30
C PHE A 45 -5.34 -12.22 7.49
N ARG A 46 -4.68 -13.37 7.50
CA ARG A 46 -4.85 -14.41 8.51
C ARG A 46 -4.05 -14.07 9.78
N PRO A 47 -4.35 -14.66 10.92
CA PRO A 47 -3.53 -14.51 12.13
C PRO A 47 -2.05 -14.82 11.90
N LEU A 48 -1.73 -15.79 11.03
CA LEU A 48 -0.36 -16.15 10.67
C LEU A 48 0.37 -15.03 9.94
N ASP A 49 -0.32 -14.30 9.07
CA ASP A 49 0.25 -13.18 8.32
C ASP A 49 0.57 -12.02 9.27
N TRP A 50 -0.30 -11.77 10.25
CA TRP A 50 -0.05 -10.79 11.33
C TRP A 50 1.06 -11.22 12.28
N LEU A 51 1.24 -12.52 12.50
CA LEU A 51 2.38 -13.05 13.24
C LEU A 51 3.70 -12.75 12.52
N ALA A 52 3.77 -12.98 11.20
CA ALA A 52 4.94 -12.61 10.39
C ALA A 52 5.23 -11.11 10.49
N PHE A 53 4.20 -10.26 10.38
CA PHE A 53 4.31 -8.81 10.59
C PHE A 53 4.91 -8.48 11.96
N GLY A 54 4.35 -9.02 13.03
CA GLY A 54 4.76 -8.70 14.40
C GLY A 54 6.20 -9.14 14.71
N ILE A 55 6.57 -10.37 14.32
CA ILE A 55 7.95 -10.88 14.51
C ILE A 55 8.94 -9.99 13.76
N THR A 56 8.69 -9.73 12.48
CA THR A 56 9.61 -8.95 11.64
C THR A 56 9.73 -7.51 12.14
N THR A 57 8.61 -6.84 12.45
CA THR A 57 8.62 -5.48 13.00
C THR A 57 9.41 -5.41 14.30
N LEU A 58 9.20 -6.35 15.21
CA LEU A 58 9.89 -6.36 16.50
C LEU A 58 11.40 -6.56 16.32
N VAL A 59 11.80 -7.55 15.52
CA VAL A 59 13.23 -7.87 15.30
C VAL A 59 13.96 -6.71 14.63
N THR A 60 13.37 -6.09 13.60
CA THR A 60 13.98 -4.93 12.93
C THR A 60 14.03 -3.72 13.85
N LEU A 61 12.96 -3.44 14.60
CA LEU A 61 12.93 -2.31 15.53
C LEU A 61 13.97 -2.46 16.65
N LEU A 62 14.18 -3.67 17.17
CA LEU A 62 15.22 -3.96 18.15
C LEU A 62 16.63 -3.72 17.53
N GLY A 63 16.85 -4.20 16.30
CA GLY A 63 18.12 -3.98 15.59
C GLY A 63 18.41 -2.49 15.38
N TYR A 64 17.43 -1.71 14.95
CA TYR A 64 17.55 -0.27 14.78
C TYR A 64 17.77 0.44 16.12
N GLY A 65 17.01 0.06 17.17
CA GLY A 65 17.16 0.65 18.50
C GLY A 65 18.55 0.49 19.10
N LEU A 66 19.25 -0.60 18.76
CA LEU A 66 20.65 -0.83 19.21
C LEU A 66 21.66 0.00 18.42
N THR A 67 21.32 0.52 17.25
CA THR A 67 22.23 1.19 16.32
C THR A 67 21.80 2.61 15.94
N ILE A 68 20.69 3.09 16.52
CA ILE A 68 20.16 4.42 16.27
C ILE A 68 21.17 5.51 16.67
N SER A 69 21.30 6.52 15.82
CA SER A 69 22.19 7.65 16.11
C SER A 69 21.71 8.41 17.37
N PRO A 70 22.57 8.65 18.33
CA PRO A 70 22.20 9.40 19.55
C PRO A 70 22.02 10.90 19.29
N ASP A 71 22.52 11.42 18.18
CA ASP A 71 22.50 12.84 17.83
C ASP A 71 22.52 13.05 16.30
N LEU A 72 22.64 14.30 15.86
CA LEU A 72 22.76 14.65 14.44
C LEU A 72 23.92 13.91 13.77
N THR A 73 23.68 13.46 12.56
CA THR A 73 24.65 12.83 11.68
C THR A 73 24.96 13.74 10.49
N LEU A 74 25.63 13.19 9.50
CA LEU A 74 25.88 13.84 8.21
C LEU A 74 24.60 14.01 7.41
N GLU A 75 24.70 14.57 6.22
CA GLU A 75 23.60 14.86 5.29
C GLU A 75 22.66 15.97 5.84
N ASP A 76 21.38 15.93 5.52
CA ASP A 76 20.39 16.97 5.83
C ASP A 76 19.80 16.85 7.25
N CYS A 77 20.39 15.98 8.10
CA CYS A 77 19.85 15.66 9.43
C CYS A 77 19.58 16.89 10.29
N GLY A 78 20.43 17.92 10.20
CA GLY A 78 20.30 19.16 10.99
C GLY A 78 19.07 19.96 10.56
N GLU A 79 18.90 20.19 9.27
CA GLU A 79 17.76 20.91 8.71
C GLU A 79 16.46 20.15 8.97
N LEU A 80 16.46 18.86 8.71
CA LEU A 80 15.30 17.99 8.92
C LEU A 80 14.86 17.94 10.40
N ALA A 81 15.82 17.92 11.34
CA ALA A 81 15.51 17.94 12.76
C ALA A 81 14.88 19.29 13.19
N VAL A 82 15.37 20.41 12.66
CA VAL A 82 14.80 21.75 12.89
C VAL A 82 13.41 21.84 12.28
N GLY A 83 13.23 21.39 11.03
CA GLY A 83 11.93 21.30 10.36
C GLY A 83 10.93 20.49 11.17
N SER A 84 11.34 19.36 11.72
CA SER A 84 10.51 18.52 12.58
C SER A 84 10.14 19.19 13.90
N MET A 85 11.06 19.91 14.54
CA MET A 85 10.84 20.56 15.83
C MET A 85 9.74 21.64 15.77
N TYR A 86 9.74 22.42 14.69
CA TYR A 86 8.85 23.57 14.50
C TYR A 86 7.68 23.31 13.56
N ALA A 87 7.50 22.10 13.04
CA ALA A 87 6.58 21.77 11.94
C ALA A 87 6.81 22.71 10.73
N GLY A 88 8.08 23.00 10.45
CA GLY A 88 8.51 23.88 9.38
C GLY A 88 8.55 23.17 8.03
N VAL A 89 8.98 23.91 6.99
CA VAL A 89 9.14 23.38 5.63
C VAL A 89 10.63 23.23 5.36
N PRO A 90 11.17 22.00 5.30
CA PRO A 90 12.55 21.78 4.88
C PRO A 90 12.73 22.08 3.38
N HIS A 91 13.96 21.88 2.87
CA HIS A 91 14.27 22.09 1.45
C HIS A 91 13.24 21.41 0.49
N PRO A 92 13.09 21.88 -0.77
CA PRO A 92 12.16 21.27 -1.72
C PRO A 92 12.36 19.75 -1.87
N PRO A 93 11.25 18.98 -1.89
CA PRO A 93 9.85 19.37 -2.06
C PRO A 93 9.08 19.69 -0.75
N GLY A 94 9.74 19.83 0.40
CA GLY A 94 9.13 20.26 1.65
C GLY A 94 8.52 19.19 2.54
N TYR A 95 8.35 17.96 2.09
CA TYR A 95 7.93 16.74 2.82
C TYR A 95 6.79 16.92 3.85
N PRO A 96 5.62 17.47 3.49
CA PRO A 96 4.63 17.93 4.47
C PRO A 96 4.11 16.82 5.39
N VAL A 97 3.89 15.61 4.88
CA VAL A 97 3.40 14.48 5.70
C VAL A 97 4.52 13.97 6.61
N TRP A 98 5.75 13.89 6.11
CA TRP A 98 6.91 13.51 6.92
C TRP A 98 7.14 14.50 8.05
N THR A 99 7.09 15.81 7.78
CA THR A 99 7.26 16.86 8.80
C THR A 99 6.23 16.75 9.92
N LEU A 100 4.95 16.55 9.59
CA LEU A 100 3.90 16.36 10.59
C LEU A 100 4.10 15.08 11.40
N TYR A 101 4.48 13.97 10.73
CA TYR A 101 4.75 12.70 11.39
C TYR A 101 5.90 12.82 12.38
N THR A 102 7.02 13.39 11.98
CA THR A 102 8.21 13.57 12.83
C THR A 102 7.98 14.60 13.94
N TRP A 103 7.25 15.67 13.64
CA TRP A 103 6.83 16.65 14.64
C TRP A 103 6.05 15.98 15.78
N LEU A 104 5.13 15.06 15.49
CA LEU A 104 4.42 14.29 16.51
C LEU A 104 5.41 13.52 17.41
N PHE A 105 6.44 12.90 16.84
CA PHE A 105 7.47 12.22 17.64
C PHE A 105 8.23 13.20 18.54
N THR A 106 8.54 14.39 18.06
CA THR A 106 9.20 15.41 18.91
C THR A 106 8.36 15.83 20.12
N LYS A 107 7.03 15.73 20.04
CA LYS A 107 6.08 16.10 21.11
C LYS A 107 5.68 14.91 22.01
N LEU A 108 5.51 13.74 21.42
CA LEU A 108 4.99 12.57 22.15
C LEU A 108 6.09 11.76 22.84
N VAL A 109 7.32 11.82 22.35
CA VAL A 109 8.45 11.05 22.91
C VAL A 109 9.28 11.95 23.82
N PRO A 110 9.19 11.80 25.16
CA PRO A 110 9.86 12.70 26.11
C PRO A 110 11.26 12.27 26.51
N ILE A 111 12.01 11.62 25.58
CA ILE A 111 13.35 11.10 25.86
C ILE A 111 14.37 11.73 24.91
N SER A 112 15.62 11.87 25.38
CA SER A 112 16.77 12.33 24.62
C SER A 112 16.54 13.71 23.91
N ASN A 113 17.38 14.02 22.93
CA ASN A 113 17.30 15.26 22.13
C ASN A 113 16.34 15.11 20.94
N ILE A 114 16.13 16.20 20.19
CA ILE A 114 15.21 16.25 19.06
C ILE A 114 15.67 15.32 17.93
N ALA A 115 16.99 15.29 17.62
CA ALA A 115 17.52 14.45 16.56
C ALA A 115 17.24 12.96 16.82
N PHE A 116 17.46 12.50 18.05
CA PHE A 116 17.13 11.13 18.46
C PHE A 116 15.64 10.79 18.28
N ARG A 117 14.73 11.71 18.67
CA ARG A 117 13.29 11.50 18.53
C ARG A 117 12.86 11.38 17.08
N VAL A 118 13.46 12.18 16.19
CA VAL A 118 13.20 12.11 14.75
C VAL A 118 13.83 10.85 14.15
N ALA A 119 15.06 10.48 14.52
CA ALA A 119 15.66 9.21 14.10
C ALA A 119 14.82 8.00 14.59
N LEU A 120 14.25 8.05 15.79
CA LEU A 120 13.36 7.01 16.28
C LEU A 120 12.09 6.89 15.41
N SER A 121 11.58 8.00 14.87
CA SER A 121 10.45 7.96 13.92
C SER A 121 10.84 7.27 12.62
N SER A 122 12.08 7.48 12.12
CA SER A 122 12.61 6.78 10.96
C SER A 122 12.72 5.27 11.21
N ALA A 123 13.25 4.87 12.37
CA ALA A 123 13.35 3.47 12.79
C ALA A 123 11.98 2.80 12.87
N PHE A 124 10.99 3.50 13.41
CA PHE A 124 9.62 3.00 13.53
C PHE A 124 8.97 2.80 12.17
N ALA A 125 9.08 3.78 11.25
CA ALA A 125 8.56 3.67 9.89
C ALA A 125 9.22 2.52 9.11
N ALA A 126 10.55 2.35 9.22
CA ALA A 126 11.29 1.28 8.58
C ALA A 126 10.89 -0.11 9.10
N ALA A 127 10.75 -0.25 10.42
CA ALA A 127 10.33 -1.51 11.04
C ALA A 127 8.91 -1.92 10.63
N LEU A 128 7.96 -0.97 10.60
CA LEU A 128 6.62 -1.21 10.10
C LEU A 128 6.61 -1.60 8.61
N SER A 129 7.44 -0.96 7.80
CA SER A 129 7.59 -1.29 6.37
C SER A 129 8.04 -2.73 6.17
N SER A 130 9.04 -3.14 6.94
CA SER A 130 9.58 -4.52 6.93
C SER A 130 8.52 -5.54 7.35
N GLY A 131 7.75 -5.21 8.40
CA GLY A 131 6.64 -6.03 8.86
C GLY A 131 5.52 -6.15 7.81
N LEU A 132 5.15 -5.04 7.15
CA LEU A 132 4.13 -5.06 6.08
C LEU A 132 4.59 -5.89 4.88
N LEU A 133 5.88 -5.86 4.53
CA LEU A 133 6.40 -6.75 3.49
C LEU A 133 6.31 -8.22 3.91
N ALA A 134 6.63 -8.53 5.17
CA ALA A 134 6.49 -9.89 5.70
C ALA A 134 5.03 -10.37 5.65
N LEU A 135 4.07 -9.53 6.05
CA LEU A 135 2.64 -9.79 5.98
C LEU A 135 2.18 -10.07 4.54
N LEU A 136 2.57 -9.20 3.60
CA LEU A 136 2.23 -9.36 2.18
C LEU A 136 2.82 -10.64 1.60
N THR A 137 4.10 -10.91 1.86
CA THR A 137 4.79 -12.09 1.34
C THR A 137 4.21 -13.36 1.93
N CYS A 138 3.92 -13.41 3.24
CA CYS A 138 3.28 -14.55 3.88
C CYS A 138 1.92 -14.86 3.24
N ARG A 139 1.08 -13.82 3.01
CA ARG A 139 -0.23 -13.98 2.38
C ARG A 139 -0.11 -14.38 0.91
N ALA A 140 0.77 -13.73 0.14
CA ALA A 140 0.97 -14.03 -1.27
C ALA A 140 1.50 -15.47 -1.48
N SER A 141 2.47 -15.89 -0.69
CA SER A 141 3.01 -17.26 -0.73
C SER A 141 1.93 -18.31 -0.46
N ALA A 142 1.04 -18.05 0.50
CA ALA A 142 -0.08 -18.94 0.76
C ALA A 142 -1.01 -19.07 -0.45
N ARG A 143 -1.32 -17.94 -1.10
CA ARG A 143 -2.16 -17.94 -2.31
C ARG A 143 -1.51 -18.67 -3.48
N ILE A 144 -0.18 -18.57 -3.60
CA ILE A 144 0.57 -19.32 -4.61
C ILE A 144 0.48 -20.82 -4.34
N ILE A 145 0.70 -21.25 -3.09
CA ILE A 145 0.61 -22.66 -2.71
C ILE A 145 -0.81 -23.20 -2.96
N GLU A 146 -1.85 -22.46 -2.58
CA GLU A 146 -3.25 -22.84 -2.78
C GLU A 146 -3.65 -22.91 -4.27
N GLY A 147 -3.00 -22.12 -5.13
CA GLY A 147 -3.32 -22.02 -6.56
C GLY A 147 -2.55 -22.97 -7.48
N MET A 148 -1.49 -23.61 -6.99
CA MET A 148 -0.64 -24.50 -7.77
C MET A 148 -0.97 -25.98 -7.47
N GLU A 149 -1.47 -26.73 -8.47
CA GLU A 149 -1.86 -28.14 -8.30
C GLU A 149 -0.73 -29.04 -7.75
N TRP A 150 0.51 -28.81 -8.19
CA TRP A 150 1.67 -29.60 -7.73
C TRP A 150 2.09 -29.28 -6.28
N LEU A 151 1.68 -28.14 -5.73
CA LEU A 151 1.84 -27.77 -4.32
C LEU A 151 0.61 -28.11 -3.47
N GLY A 152 -0.54 -28.36 -4.10
CA GLY A 152 -1.80 -28.65 -3.41
C GLY A 152 -1.80 -29.92 -2.56
N GLY A 153 -0.81 -30.80 -2.75
CA GLY A 153 -0.55 -31.97 -1.91
C GLY A 153 0.36 -31.72 -0.70
N MET A 154 0.81 -30.47 -0.49
CA MET A 154 1.66 -30.13 0.65
C MET A 154 0.89 -30.23 1.97
N ASP A 155 1.51 -30.86 2.99
CA ASP A 155 0.94 -30.87 4.34
C ASP A 155 0.64 -29.46 4.83
N GLU A 156 -0.53 -29.26 5.43
CA GLU A 156 -1.00 -27.95 5.89
C GLU A 156 -0.03 -27.30 6.90
N ARG A 157 0.58 -28.09 7.78
CA ARG A 157 1.55 -27.58 8.76
C ARG A 157 2.83 -27.11 8.07
N LEU A 158 3.28 -27.86 7.02
CA LEU A 158 4.44 -27.47 6.23
C LEU A 158 4.15 -26.19 5.45
N ALA A 159 2.99 -26.07 4.79
CA ALA A 159 2.57 -24.88 4.08
C ALA A 159 2.55 -23.64 4.99
N LYS A 160 1.98 -23.75 6.20
CA LYS A 160 1.99 -22.67 7.21
C LYS A 160 3.41 -22.27 7.62
N ARG A 161 4.32 -23.21 7.83
CA ARG A 161 5.72 -22.92 8.18
C ARG A 161 6.45 -22.23 7.04
N VAL A 162 6.33 -22.75 5.83
CA VAL A 162 6.99 -22.18 4.64
C VAL A 162 6.53 -20.74 4.40
N THR A 163 5.22 -20.47 4.48
CA THR A 163 4.69 -19.10 4.27
C THR A 163 5.11 -18.15 5.38
N LEU A 164 5.13 -18.57 6.64
CA LEU A 164 5.58 -17.76 7.77
C LEU A 164 7.08 -17.43 7.64
N VAL A 165 7.92 -18.44 7.44
CA VAL A 165 9.37 -18.26 7.29
C VAL A 165 9.69 -17.40 6.07
N GLY A 166 9.08 -17.68 4.91
CA GLY A 166 9.25 -16.89 3.70
C GLY A 166 8.86 -15.43 3.88
N GLY A 167 7.74 -15.17 4.58
CA GLY A 167 7.32 -13.82 4.94
C GLY A 167 8.34 -13.12 5.84
N CYS A 168 8.76 -13.75 6.94
CA CYS A 168 9.75 -13.19 7.85
C CYS A 168 11.09 -12.93 7.14
N VAL A 169 11.58 -13.87 6.34
CA VAL A 169 12.84 -13.70 5.58
C VAL A 169 12.75 -12.49 4.66
N ALA A 170 11.67 -12.37 3.86
CA ALA A 170 11.51 -11.24 2.95
C ALA A 170 11.49 -9.89 3.69
N GLY A 171 10.75 -9.79 4.79
CA GLY A 171 10.70 -8.57 5.60
C GLY A 171 12.05 -8.25 6.27
N LEU A 172 12.75 -9.25 6.82
CA LEU A 172 14.08 -9.07 7.42
C LEU A 172 15.14 -8.67 6.36
N MET A 173 15.07 -9.24 5.15
CA MET A 173 15.94 -8.83 4.04
C MET A 173 15.74 -7.35 3.66
N LEU A 174 14.50 -6.85 3.67
CA LEU A 174 14.25 -5.42 3.50
C LEU A 174 14.83 -4.62 4.67
N GLY A 175 14.45 -4.97 5.91
CA GLY A 175 14.83 -4.23 7.10
C GLY A 175 16.33 -4.16 7.34
N PHE A 176 17.04 -5.25 7.11
CA PHE A 176 18.50 -5.32 7.28
C PHE A 176 19.27 -5.14 5.98
N SER A 177 18.61 -4.69 4.89
CA SER A 177 19.34 -4.21 3.72
C SER A 177 20.16 -2.97 4.07
N GLY A 178 21.36 -2.82 3.47
CA GLY A 178 22.25 -1.71 3.78
C GLY A 178 21.57 -0.34 3.61
N PHE A 179 20.76 -0.18 2.56
CA PHE A 179 20.02 1.06 2.32
C PHE A 179 18.95 1.32 3.42
N MET A 180 18.08 0.35 3.70
CA MET A 180 17.02 0.57 4.70
C MET A 180 17.60 0.80 6.08
N TRP A 181 18.63 0.05 6.46
CA TRP A 181 19.26 0.20 7.78
C TRP A 181 19.89 1.58 7.95
N SER A 182 20.68 2.04 6.96
CA SER A 182 21.32 3.36 7.04
C SER A 182 20.30 4.48 7.21
N GLN A 183 19.17 4.41 6.53
CA GLN A 183 18.11 5.41 6.58
C GLN A 183 17.21 5.29 7.82
N ALA A 184 17.14 4.11 8.42
CA ALA A 184 16.30 3.83 9.59
C ALA A 184 16.91 4.34 10.91
N VAL A 185 18.24 4.49 10.98
CA VAL A 185 18.94 4.81 12.23
C VAL A 185 19.36 6.27 12.36
N ILE A 186 18.99 7.10 11.38
CA ILE A 186 19.28 8.54 11.33
C ILE A 186 18.00 9.35 11.07
N VAL A 187 18.14 10.68 11.08
CA VAL A 187 17.04 11.60 10.69
C VAL A 187 16.95 11.63 9.18
N GLU A 188 15.91 10.95 8.62
CA GLU A 188 15.74 10.83 7.17
C GLU A 188 14.28 10.63 6.73
N VAL A 189 14.00 11.00 5.46
CA VAL A 189 12.63 10.99 4.89
C VAL A 189 12.24 9.68 4.23
N TYR A 190 13.21 8.85 3.82
CA TYR A 190 12.96 7.69 2.95
C TYR A 190 12.17 6.58 3.63
N THR A 191 12.33 6.37 4.92
CA THR A 191 11.66 5.27 5.63
C THR A 191 10.14 5.44 5.67
N LEU A 192 9.65 6.67 5.85
CA LEU A 192 8.21 6.97 5.79
C LEU A 192 7.67 6.85 4.36
N SER A 193 8.49 7.16 3.36
CA SER A 193 8.16 6.98 1.95
C SER A 193 7.95 5.50 1.62
N VAL A 194 8.83 4.62 2.12
CA VAL A 194 8.68 3.17 1.96
C VAL A 194 7.45 2.66 2.71
N LEU A 195 7.19 3.16 3.93
CA LEU A 195 5.99 2.79 4.69
C LEU A 195 4.70 3.14 3.94
N SER A 196 4.62 4.34 3.37
CA SER A 196 3.46 4.75 2.58
C SER A 196 3.30 3.90 1.32
N LEU A 197 4.39 3.52 0.65
CA LEU A 197 4.36 2.59 -0.48
C LEU A 197 3.89 1.19 -0.06
N MET A 198 4.27 0.70 1.12
CA MET A 198 3.72 -0.56 1.64
C MET A 198 2.21 -0.47 1.86
N GLY A 199 1.68 0.68 2.28
CA GLY A 199 0.24 0.94 2.34
C GLY A 199 -0.43 0.82 0.97
N VAL A 200 0.16 1.39 -0.08
CA VAL A 200 -0.28 1.22 -1.48
C VAL A 200 -0.34 -0.25 -1.86
N LEU A 201 0.76 -0.99 -1.65
CA LEU A 201 0.86 -2.40 -2.03
C LEU A 201 -0.15 -3.29 -1.29
N CYS A 202 -0.35 -3.06 0.01
CA CYS A 202 -1.34 -3.78 0.79
C CYS A 202 -2.77 -3.58 0.26
N CYS A 203 -3.15 -2.34 -0.02
CA CYS A 203 -4.48 -2.01 -0.53
C CYS A 203 -4.67 -2.52 -1.96
N LEU A 204 -3.67 -2.33 -2.82
CA LEU A 204 -3.70 -2.79 -4.21
C LEU A 204 -3.81 -4.31 -4.28
N TYR A 205 -2.97 -5.03 -3.54
CA TYR A 205 -3.03 -6.50 -3.46
C TYR A 205 -4.39 -6.98 -2.92
N ARG A 206 -4.94 -6.31 -1.91
CA ARG A 206 -6.28 -6.62 -1.41
C ARG A 206 -7.36 -6.41 -2.46
N TRP A 207 -7.26 -5.34 -3.27
CA TRP A 207 -8.19 -5.07 -4.35
C TRP A 207 -8.11 -6.10 -5.47
N THR A 208 -6.92 -6.55 -5.86
CA THR A 208 -6.77 -7.57 -6.92
C THR A 208 -7.48 -8.89 -6.61
N GLN A 209 -7.69 -9.19 -5.33
CA GLN A 209 -8.38 -10.43 -4.92
C GLN A 209 -9.91 -10.32 -5.00
N ASP A 210 -10.46 -9.10 -5.05
CA ASP A 210 -11.89 -8.84 -5.21
C ASP A 210 -12.06 -7.45 -5.82
N THR A 211 -11.99 -7.38 -7.14
CA THR A 211 -12.04 -6.12 -7.90
C THR A 211 -13.38 -5.40 -7.82
N ALA A 212 -14.45 -6.06 -7.34
CA ALA A 212 -15.74 -5.44 -7.09
C ALA A 212 -15.71 -4.51 -5.87
N ARG A 213 -14.79 -4.73 -4.94
CA ARG A 213 -14.62 -3.89 -3.74
C ARG A 213 -13.77 -2.66 -3.99
N MET A 214 -14.28 -1.71 -4.75
CA MET A 214 -13.60 -0.48 -5.15
C MET A 214 -12.98 0.33 -3.99
N ARG A 215 -13.49 0.18 -2.76
CA ARG A 215 -12.94 0.87 -1.58
C ARG A 215 -11.43 0.65 -1.39
N TYR A 216 -10.91 -0.54 -1.71
CA TYR A 216 -9.48 -0.82 -1.58
C TYR A 216 -8.66 -0.13 -2.66
N LEU A 217 -9.21 0.05 -3.86
CA LEU A 217 -8.57 0.84 -4.90
C LEU A 217 -8.53 2.34 -4.53
N TYR A 218 -9.60 2.87 -3.92
CA TYR A 218 -9.58 4.24 -3.39
C TYR A 218 -8.53 4.41 -2.29
N TRP A 219 -8.39 3.45 -1.37
CA TRP A 219 -7.32 3.46 -0.38
C TRP A 219 -5.93 3.35 -1.01
N THR A 220 -5.77 2.61 -2.12
CA THR A 220 -4.51 2.56 -2.89
C THR A 220 -4.11 3.96 -3.36
N PHE A 221 -5.03 4.69 -3.99
CA PHE A 221 -4.76 6.05 -4.46
C PHE A 221 -4.60 7.06 -3.34
N PHE A 222 -5.31 6.90 -2.23
CA PHE A 222 -5.09 7.72 -1.03
C PHE A 222 -3.65 7.55 -0.51
N TRP A 223 -3.20 6.31 -0.32
CA TRP A 223 -1.82 6.03 0.09
C TRP A 223 -0.80 6.49 -0.94
N PHE A 224 -1.12 6.38 -2.23
CA PHE A 224 -0.26 6.90 -3.29
C PHE A 224 -0.15 8.43 -3.23
N GLY A 225 -1.22 9.15 -2.94
CA GLY A 225 -1.17 10.59 -2.64
C GLY A 225 -0.25 10.92 -1.46
N ILE A 226 -0.31 10.13 -0.37
CA ILE A 226 0.63 10.25 0.77
C ILE A 226 2.08 10.01 0.32
N CYS A 227 2.33 9.03 -0.56
CA CYS A 227 3.67 8.80 -1.13
C CYS A 227 4.22 10.07 -1.81
N LEU A 228 3.40 10.72 -2.65
CA LEU A 228 3.81 11.93 -3.37
C LEU A 228 4.04 13.13 -2.43
N CYS A 229 3.34 13.18 -1.29
CA CYS A 229 3.57 14.17 -0.24
C CYS A 229 4.82 13.88 0.61
N ASN A 230 5.37 12.66 0.55
CA ASN A 230 6.61 12.31 1.24
C ASN A 230 7.81 12.44 0.31
N HIS A 231 7.72 11.89 -0.90
CA HIS A 231 8.85 11.92 -1.84
C HIS A 231 8.36 11.82 -3.29
N GLN A 232 8.65 12.84 -4.10
CA GLN A 232 8.15 12.95 -5.49
C GLN A 232 8.61 11.81 -6.41
N THR A 233 9.78 11.22 -6.17
CA THR A 233 10.27 10.10 -7.00
C THR A 233 9.37 8.88 -6.98
N LEU A 234 8.49 8.76 -5.97
CA LEU A 234 7.49 7.69 -5.90
C LEU A 234 6.42 7.78 -7.00
N ILE A 235 6.40 8.87 -7.81
CA ILE A 235 5.56 8.96 -9.02
C ILE A 235 5.81 7.80 -9.98
N VAL A 236 7.02 7.25 -10.01
CA VAL A 236 7.37 6.09 -10.84
C VAL A 236 6.51 4.87 -10.50
N ALA A 237 6.04 4.75 -9.25
CA ALA A 237 5.13 3.68 -8.85
C ALA A 237 3.76 3.73 -9.54
N ALA A 238 3.35 4.89 -10.10
CA ALA A 238 2.11 5.02 -10.86
C ALA A 238 2.01 4.01 -11.99
N MET A 239 3.09 3.85 -12.77
CA MET A 239 3.13 2.88 -13.87
C MET A 239 2.91 1.44 -13.39
N GLY A 240 3.51 1.08 -12.25
CA GLY A 240 3.30 -0.24 -11.64
C GLY A 240 1.86 -0.43 -11.15
N ILE A 241 1.28 0.57 -10.50
CA ILE A 241 -0.11 0.54 -10.04
C ILE A 241 -1.07 0.36 -11.22
N GLU A 242 -0.91 1.16 -12.27
CA GLU A 242 -1.74 1.09 -13.48
C GLU A 242 -1.61 -0.25 -14.19
N THR A 243 -0.39 -0.80 -14.26
CA THR A 243 -0.14 -2.11 -14.85
C THR A 243 -0.88 -3.21 -14.07
N VAL A 244 -0.85 -3.19 -12.73
CA VAL A 244 -1.60 -4.12 -11.90
C VAL A 244 -3.11 -3.96 -12.11
N ILE A 245 -3.61 -2.73 -12.21
CA ILE A 245 -5.02 -2.45 -12.49
C ILE A 245 -5.41 -3.02 -13.86
N LEU A 246 -4.57 -2.85 -14.88
CA LEU A 246 -4.81 -3.37 -16.22
C LEU A 246 -4.93 -4.91 -16.23
N PHE A 247 -4.04 -5.61 -15.54
CA PHE A 247 -4.08 -7.06 -15.46
C PHE A 247 -5.26 -7.58 -14.61
N ALA A 248 -5.59 -6.89 -13.52
CA ALA A 248 -6.69 -7.30 -12.63
C ALA A 248 -8.08 -6.95 -13.21
N HIS A 249 -8.19 -5.84 -13.93
CA HIS A 249 -9.45 -5.35 -14.51
C HIS A 249 -9.19 -4.60 -15.83
N PRO A 250 -9.08 -5.29 -16.97
CA PRO A 250 -8.60 -4.73 -18.25
C PRO A 250 -9.38 -3.48 -18.71
N ARG A 251 -10.71 -3.45 -18.55
CA ARG A 251 -11.53 -2.29 -18.94
C ARG A 251 -11.19 -1.06 -18.11
N LEU A 252 -11.01 -1.22 -16.80
CA LEU A 252 -10.65 -0.14 -15.90
C LEU A 252 -9.23 0.35 -16.20
N GLY A 253 -8.27 -0.55 -16.35
CA GLY A 253 -6.88 -0.23 -16.68
C GLY A 253 -6.78 0.55 -17.98
N ARG A 254 -7.44 0.08 -19.05
CA ARG A 254 -7.50 0.82 -20.32
C ARG A 254 -8.00 2.26 -20.11
N ASN A 255 -9.05 2.45 -19.32
CA ASN A 255 -9.61 3.78 -19.07
C ASN A 255 -8.60 4.68 -18.32
N PHE A 256 -7.88 4.14 -17.32
CA PHE A 256 -6.81 4.86 -16.63
C PHE A 256 -5.71 5.30 -17.58
N PHE A 257 -5.15 4.38 -18.38
CA PHE A 257 -4.12 4.72 -19.37
C PHE A 257 -4.60 5.77 -20.38
N THR A 258 -5.85 5.65 -20.85
CA THR A 258 -6.41 6.62 -21.82
C THR A 258 -6.54 8.01 -21.19
N VAL A 259 -7.08 8.10 -19.96
CA VAL A 259 -7.25 9.39 -19.26
C VAL A 259 -5.89 10.02 -18.96
N ASN A 260 -4.93 9.24 -18.45
CA ASN A 260 -3.59 9.75 -18.15
C ASN A 260 -2.87 10.21 -19.42
N ALA A 261 -2.98 9.48 -20.52
CA ALA A 261 -2.43 9.90 -21.82
C ALA A 261 -3.04 11.23 -22.31
N LEU A 262 -4.36 11.40 -22.18
CA LEU A 262 -5.05 12.64 -22.54
C LEU A 262 -4.61 13.82 -21.65
N VAL A 263 -4.54 13.61 -20.33
CA VAL A 263 -4.05 14.63 -19.40
C VAL A 263 -2.61 15.03 -19.71
N TYR A 264 -1.74 14.03 -19.97
CA TYR A 264 -0.36 14.29 -20.35
C TYR A 264 -0.24 15.12 -21.63
N LEU A 265 -1.02 14.78 -22.67
CA LEU A 265 -1.04 15.54 -23.92
C LEU A 265 -1.54 16.97 -23.71
N LEU A 266 -2.56 17.19 -22.85
CA LEU A 266 -3.08 18.52 -22.53
C LEU A 266 -2.08 19.38 -21.74
N VAL A 267 -1.21 18.79 -20.96
CA VAL A 267 -0.19 19.53 -20.19
C VAL A 267 1.02 19.88 -21.02
N LEU A 268 1.27 19.13 -22.12
CA LEU A 268 2.39 19.40 -23.05
C LEU A 268 2.10 20.50 -24.08
N VAL A 269 0.83 20.85 -24.25
CA VAL A 269 0.38 21.94 -25.16
C VAL A 269 0.18 23.23 -24.39
#